data_82bd702eae9360f45784a1dcd622715f
#
_entry.id   82bd702eae9360f45784a1dcd622715f
#
_cell.length_a   1.000
_cell.length_b   1.000
_cell.length_c   1.000
_cell.angle_alpha   90.00
_cell.angle_beta   90.00
_cell.angle_gamma   90.00
#
_symmetry.space_group_name_H-M   'P 1'
#
loop_
_entity.id
_entity.type
_entity.pdbx_description
1 polymer ?
#
loop_
_entity_poly.entity_id
_entity_poly.type
_entity_poly.pdbx_seq_one_letter_code
_entity_poly.pdbx_strand_id
1 'polypeptide(L)'
;MRKIPGLFGALIVGLITASCGGSTAPGGGGGGGGGGGGGACTVNFCMTTSNTFSPTSQTVAVGATVTWRNDGNTAHNVTWDDATGRNAALQGDGSGDIANTDVGVSHTRLFNTAGVYAFHCTIHPGMNGTLTVQ
;
A
#
# COMPACT_ATOMS: atom_id res chain seq x y z
N MET A 1 -25.49 -51.01 22.22
CA MET A 1 -24.87 -51.98 21.30
C MET A 1 -25.45 -51.83 19.92
N ARG A 2 -24.76 -51.20 18.97
CA ARG A 2 -25.02 -51.31 17.55
C ARG A 2 -23.71 -51.12 16.81
N LYS A 3 -23.22 -52.18 16.22
CA LYS A 3 -22.07 -52.27 15.35
C LYS A 3 -22.45 -51.76 13.97
N ILE A 4 -21.60 -50.92 13.32
CA ILE A 4 -21.72 -50.57 11.93
C ILE A 4 -20.49 -51.14 11.22
N PRO A 5 -20.65 -51.91 10.15
CA PRO A 5 -19.55 -52.51 9.41
C PRO A 5 -18.95 -51.50 8.41
N GLY A 6 -17.65 -51.64 8.18
CA GLY A 6 -16.86 -50.89 7.27
C GLY A 6 -17.20 -51.08 5.77
N LEU A 7 -16.82 -50.11 4.97
CA LEU A 7 -16.78 -50.26 3.52
C LEU A 7 -15.42 -49.75 3.01
N PHE A 8 -14.71 -50.67 2.41
CA PHE A 8 -13.49 -50.45 1.64
C PHE A 8 -13.78 -49.61 0.41
N GLY A 9 -12.97 -48.64 0.07
CA GLY A 9 -13.08 -47.85 -1.16
C GLY A 9 -11.73 -47.37 -1.66
N ALA A 10 -11.21 -48.15 -2.56
CA ALA A 10 -10.31 -47.89 -3.70
C ALA A 10 -9.37 -46.67 -3.69
N LEU A 11 -8.11 -46.97 -3.65
CA LEU A 11 -6.95 -46.16 -4.02
C LEU A 11 -6.96 -45.90 -5.54
N ILE A 12 -7.13 -44.65 -5.97
CA ILE A 12 -6.88 -44.23 -7.34
C ILE A 12 -5.62 -43.37 -7.33
N VAL A 13 -4.54 -43.99 -7.84
CA VAL A 13 -3.29 -43.30 -8.15
C VAL A 13 -3.47 -42.59 -9.49
N GLY A 14 -3.64 -41.29 -9.44
CA GLY A 14 -3.64 -40.44 -10.64
C GLY A 14 -2.26 -39.80 -10.82
N LEU A 15 -1.53 -40.27 -11.82
CA LEU A 15 -0.34 -39.57 -12.35
C LEU A 15 -0.77 -38.26 -12.97
N ILE A 16 -0.36 -37.12 -12.42
CA ILE A 16 -0.52 -35.81 -13.08
C ILE A 16 0.85 -35.40 -13.59
N THR A 17 1.00 -35.41 -14.89
CA THR A 17 2.16 -34.91 -15.64
C THR A 17 2.26 -33.40 -15.46
N ALA A 18 3.38 -32.91 -14.98
CA ALA A 18 3.74 -31.53 -14.94
C ALA A 18 3.88 -30.97 -16.36
N SER A 19 2.93 -30.14 -16.78
CA SER A 19 3.04 -29.28 -17.94
C SER A 19 3.62 -27.94 -17.51
N CYS A 20 4.84 -27.67 -17.92
CA CYS A 20 5.50 -26.39 -17.82
C CYS A 20 4.87 -25.45 -18.85
N GLY A 21 3.84 -24.69 -18.44
CA GLY A 21 3.22 -23.65 -19.25
C GLY A 21 3.75 -22.30 -18.81
N GLY A 22 4.58 -21.66 -19.64
CA GLY A 22 5.05 -20.30 -19.44
C GLY A 22 3.87 -19.32 -19.49
N SER A 23 3.61 -18.65 -18.38
CA SER A 23 2.67 -17.52 -18.34
C SER A 23 3.39 -16.27 -18.78
N THR A 24 3.18 -15.89 -20.05
CA THR A 24 3.42 -14.53 -20.51
C THR A 24 2.37 -13.62 -19.87
N ALA A 25 2.77 -12.88 -18.87
CA ALA A 25 1.93 -11.80 -18.32
C ALA A 25 1.81 -10.69 -19.37
N PRO A 26 0.58 -10.21 -19.66
CA PRO A 26 0.41 -9.02 -20.48
C PRO A 26 0.94 -7.81 -19.72
N GLY A 27 1.93 -7.15 -20.27
CA GLY A 27 2.45 -5.89 -19.77
C GLY A 27 1.38 -4.80 -19.83
N GLY A 28 0.88 -4.40 -18.68
CA GLY A 28 0.11 -3.18 -18.49
C GLY A 28 1.06 -2.00 -18.47
N GLY A 29 1.26 -1.35 -19.62
CA GLY A 29 1.95 -0.08 -19.73
C GLY A 29 1.10 1.01 -19.07
N GLY A 30 1.57 1.58 -17.98
CA GLY A 30 1.13 2.84 -17.41
C GLY A 30 2.26 3.82 -17.49
N GLY A 31 2.34 4.58 -18.60
CA GLY A 31 3.27 5.67 -18.76
C GLY A 31 2.87 6.84 -17.87
N GLY A 32 3.84 7.49 -17.29
CA GLY A 32 3.67 8.75 -16.57
C GLY A 32 5.04 9.26 -16.18
N GLY A 33 5.64 10.05 -17.09
CA GLY A 33 6.94 10.65 -16.93
C GLY A 33 6.99 11.67 -15.80
N GLY A 34 8.18 11.92 -15.32
CA GLY A 34 8.51 12.99 -14.42
C GLY A 34 9.83 12.71 -13.76
N GLY A 35 10.92 13.13 -14.41
CA GLY A 35 12.28 12.98 -13.94
C GLY A 35 12.54 13.70 -12.63
N GLY A 36 13.30 13.07 -11.78
CA GLY A 36 13.90 13.62 -10.59
C GLY A 36 14.66 12.49 -9.92
N GLY A 37 15.99 12.56 -9.88
CA GLY A 37 16.89 11.53 -9.42
C GLY A 37 16.69 11.14 -7.95
N GLY A 38 15.86 10.17 -7.75
CA GLY A 38 15.65 9.44 -6.53
C GLY A 38 15.25 8.04 -6.93
N GLY A 39 15.77 7.01 -6.25
CA GLY A 39 15.43 5.63 -6.50
C GLY A 39 13.92 5.46 -6.56
N ALA A 40 13.43 4.53 -7.41
CA ALA A 40 12.01 4.27 -7.54
C ALA A 40 11.39 4.01 -6.16
N CYS A 41 10.27 4.69 -5.87
CA CYS A 41 9.52 4.48 -4.65
C CYS A 41 9.04 3.03 -4.59
N THR A 42 9.42 2.30 -3.55
CA THR A 42 9.11 0.88 -3.37
C THR A 42 7.99 0.65 -2.35
N VAL A 43 7.41 1.72 -1.80
CA VAL A 43 6.28 1.69 -0.87
C VAL A 43 5.11 2.48 -1.47
N ASN A 44 3.98 2.60 -0.75
CA ASN A 44 2.82 3.30 -1.28
C ASN A 44 3.11 4.77 -1.60
N PHE A 45 3.75 5.48 -0.67
CA PHE A 45 4.15 6.88 -0.86
C PHE A 45 5.57 7.12 -0.38
N CYS A 46 6.40 7.73 -1.20
CA CYS A 46 7.70 8.25 -0.80
C CYS A 46 7.64 9.76 -0.70
N MET A 47 8.19 10.32 0.35
CA MET A 47 8.43 11.76 0.51
C MET A 47 9.80 12.03 -0.09
N THR A 48 9.86 12.88 -1.11
CA THR A 48 11.04 12.99 -1.98
C THR A 48 11.91 14.22 -1.67
N THR A 49 13.11 14.22 -2.22
CA THR A 49 14.03 15.40 -2.16
C THR A 49 13.48 16.64 -2.86
N SER A 50 12.47 16.48 -3.73
CA SER A 50 11.78 17.58 -4.40
C SER A 50 10.60 18.12 -3.60
N ASN A 51 10.44 17.73 -2.34
CA ASN A 51 9.32 18.07 -1.48
C ASN A 51 7.96 17.70 -2.10
N THR A 52 7.85 16.48 -2.61
CA THR A 52 6.62 15.91 -3.16
C THR A 52 6.38 14.52 -2.62
N PHE A 53 5.12 14.10 -2.60
CA PHE A 53 4.79 12.67 -2.47
C PHE A 53 4.94 11.99 -3.83
N SER A 54 5.53 10.81 -3.85
CA SER A 54 5.68 9.99 -5.06
C SER A 54 5.19 8.56 -4.80
N PRO A 55 4.18 8.09 -5.53
CA PRO A 55 3.31 8.88 -6.40
C PRO A 55 2.48 9.92 -5.63
N THR A 56 1.89 10.90 -6.33
CA THR A 56 0.99 11.89 -5.72
C THR A 56 -0.39 11.33 -5.39
N SER A 57 -0.76 10.19 -5.98
CA SER A 57 -2.02 9.49 -5.71
C SER A 57 -1.84 7.99 -5.76
N GLN A 58 -2.59 7.27 -4.90
CA GLN A 58 -2.63 5.82 -4.85
C GLN A 58 -4.06 5.33 -4.64
N THR A 59 -4.36 4.15 -5.20
CA THR A 59 -5.58 3.41 -4.92
C THR A 59 -5.23 2.10 -4.25
N VAL A 60 -5.90 1.78 -3.16
CA VAL A 60 -5.73 0.54 -2.39
C VAL A 60 -7.08 -0.09 -2.05
N ALA A 61 -7.07 -1.37 -1.71
CA ALA A 61 -8.26 -2.06 -1.22
C ALA A 61 -8.59 -1.66 0.23
N VAL A 62 -9.87 -1.76 0.61
CA VAL A 62 -10.29 -1.72 2.03
C VAL A 62 -9.53 -2.79 2.80
N GLY A 63 -9.04 -2.45 3.98
CA GLY A 63 -8.20 -3.30 4.83
C GLY A 63 -6.69 -3.22 4.48
N ALA A 64 -6.30 -2.37 3.54
CA ALA A 64 -4.89 -2.20 3.21
C ALA A 64 -4.14 -1.42 4.28
N THR A 65 -2.90 -1.84 4.52
CA THR A 65 -1.90 -1.04 5.23
C THR A 65 -1.11 -0.22 4.23
N VAL A 66 -1.12 1.09 4.39
CA VAL A 66 -0.44 2.05 3.52
C VAL A 66 0.82 2.55 4.23
N THR A 67 1.91 2.59 3.49
CA THR A 67 3.23 3.00 3.99
C THR A 67 3.66 4.32 3.36
N TRP A 68 4.11 5.25 4.18
CA TRP A 68 4.84 6.46 3.81
C TRP A 68 6.30 6.31 4.26
N ARG A 69 7.24 6.58 3.36
CA ARG A 69 8.68 6.57 3.66
C ARG A 69 9.31 7.89 3.27
N ASN A 70 10.14 8.43 4.15
CA ASN A 70 10.91 9.62 3.84
C ASN A 70 12.21 9.26 3.11
N ASP A 71 12.19 9.38 1.78
CA ASP A 71 13.34 9.24 0.89
C ASP A 71 13.94 10.61 0.51
N GLY A 72 13.51 11.67 1.20
CA GLY A 72 13.99 13.02 1.00
C GLY A 72 15.35 13.28 1.68
N ASN A 73 15.65 14.55 1.82
CA ASN A 73 16.86 15.05 2.52
C ASN A 73 16.52 15.96 3.72
N THR A 74 15.24 16.13 3.99
CA THR A 74 14.70 16.91 5.12
C THR A 74 13.56 16.14 5.77
N ALA A 75 13.12 16.57 6.97
CA ALA A 75 11.95 16.00 7.61
C ALA A 75 10.66 16.34 6.83
N HIS A 76 9.73 15.42 6.81
CA HIS A 76 8.39 15.56 6.25
C HIS A 76 7.34 15.05 7.23
N ASN A 77 6.08 15.37 6.99
CA ASN A 77 4.95 14.80 7.72
C ASN A 77 3.77 14.50 6.78
N VAL A 78 2.75 13.84 7.30
CA VAL A 78 1.47 13.63 6.60
C VAL A 78 0.36 14.14 7.50
N THR A 79 -0.30 15.18 7.07
CA THR A 79 -1.45 15.76 7.75
C THR A 79 -2.68 15.62 6.86
N TRP A 80 -3.72 14.98 7.38
CA TRP A 80 -4.97 14.80 6.64
C TRP A 80 -5.69 16.14 6.52
N ASP A 81 -6.24 16.43 5.33
CA ASP A 81 -6.90 17.71 5.05
C ASP A 81 -8.18 17.89 5.86
N ASP A 82 -8.81 16.79 6.27
CA ASP A 82 -10.02 16.82 7.06
C ASP A 82 -10.08 15.72 8.15
N ALA A 83 -11.11 15.80 8.98
CA ALA A 83 -11.35 14.82 10.04
C ALA A 83 -11.69 13.42 9.49
N THR A 84 -12.22 13.31 8.26
CA THR A 84 -12.58 12.03 7.65
C THR A 84 -11.32 11.20 7.38
N GLY A 85 -10.33 11.82 6.75
CA GLY A 85 -9.03 11.18 6.50
C GLY A 85 -8.31 10.84 7.80
N ARG A 86 -8.29 11.76 8.76
CA ARG A 86 -7.66 11.54 10.07
C ARG A 86 -8.29 10.38 10.82
N ASN A 87 -9.62 10.25 10.78
CA ASN A 87 -10.34 9.17 11.46
C ASN A 87 -10.26 7.83 10.71
N ALA A 88 -10.09 7.85 9.38
CA ALA A 88 -9.92 6.65 8.57
C ALA A 88 -8.50 6.06 8.67
N ALA A 89 -7.50 6.89 8.96
CA ALA A 89 -6.11 6.49 9.16
C ALA A 89 -5.94 5.82 10.52
N LEU A 90 -6.28 4.53 10.57
CA LEU A 90 -6.29 3.72 11.79
C LEU A 90 -4.89 3.22 12.13
N GLN A 91 -4.85 2.20 12.97
CA GLN A 91 -3.64 1.62 13.51
C GLN A 91 -2.68 1.09 12.42
N GLY A 92 -1.44 1.33 12.63
CA GLY A 92 -0.26 0.80 12.00
C GLY A 92 0.82 0.95 13.07
N ASP A 93 1.79 1.82 12.85
CA ASP A 93 2.70 2.32 13.88
C ASP A 93 2.15 3.54 14.64
N GLY A 94 0.89 3.90 14.38
CA GLY A 94 0.11 4.97 15.02
C GLY A 94 -1.25 5.16 14.36
N SER A 95 -1.97 6.22 14.70
CA SER A 95 -3.27 6.58 14.11
C SER A 95 -3.33 8.08 13.79
N GLY A 96 -4.20 8.45 12.84
CA GLY A 96 -4.35 9.83 12.40
C GLY A 96 -3.15 10.36 11.62
N ASP A 97 -2.78 11.60 11.87
CA ASP A 97 -1.65 12.25 11.22
C ASP A 97 -0.32 11.52 11.50
N ILE A 98 0.61 11.61 10.57
CA ILE A 98 2.00 11.15 10.74
C ILE A 98 2.84 12.38 11.09
N ALA A 99 3.42 12.36 12.28
CA ALA A 99 4.28 13.43 12.78
C ALA A 99 5.54 13.60 11.91
N ASN A 100 6.41 14.53 12.27
CA ASN A 100 7.68 14.75 11.57
C ASN A 100 8.47 13.45 11.50
N THR A 101 8.74 13.04 10.26
CA THR A 101 9.40 11.79 9.89
C THR A 101 10.80 12.11 9.40
N ASP A 102 11.81 11.61 10.07
CA ASP A 102 13.21 11.80 9.68
C ASP A 102 13.54 11.02 8.40
N VAL A 103 14.62 11.42 7.75
CA VAL A 103 15.13 10.78 6.52
C VAL A 103 15.36 9.29 6.75
N GLY A 104 14.88 8.45 5.84
CA GLY A 104 14.96 6.99 5.89
C GLY A 104 13.91 6.30 6.75
N VAL A 105 13.09 7.04 7.50
CA VAL A 105 12.04 6.48 8.36
C VAL A 105 10.76 6.22 7.58
N SER A 106 10.03 5.17 7.96
CA SER A 106 8.73 4.80 7.39
C SER A 106 7.67 4.78 8.48
N HIS A 107 6.45 5.14 8.10
CA HIS A 107 5.25 5.04 8.91
C HIS A 107 4.13 4.34 8.16
N THR A 108 3.24 3.69 8.89
CA THR A 108 2.11 2.93 8.33
C THR A 108 0.78 3.37 8.92
N ARG A 109 -0.29 3.26 8.11
CA ARG A 109 -1.69 3.40 8.56
C ARG A 109 -2.56 2.35 7.88
N LEU A 110 -3.50 1.78 8.64
CA LEU A 110 -4.49 0.83 8.17
C LEU A 110 -5.77 1.56 7.80
N PHE A 111 -6.36 1.23 6.64
CA PHE A 111 -7.60 1.83 6.16
C PHE A 111 -8.69 0.77 5.97
N ASN A 112 -9.69 0.77 6.86
CA ASN A 112 -10.84 -0.15 6.81
C ASN A 112 -12.11 0.49 6.24
N THR A 113 -12.06 1.75 5.85
CA THR A 113 -13.21 2.48 5.31
C THR A 113 -12.90 2.95 3.90
N ALA A 114 -13.80 2.66 2.97
CA ALA A 114 -13.71 3.17 1.60
C ALA A 114 -13.88 4.70 1.58
N GLY A 115 -13.12 5.37 0.73
CA GLY A 115 -13.16 6.82 0.62
C GLY A 115 -12.00 7.40 -0.17
N VAL A 116 -12.04 8.72 -0.37
CA VAL A 116 -10.93 9.49 -0.96
C VAL A 116 -10.40 10.42 0.13
N TYR A 117 -9.13 10.28 0.46
CA TYR A 117 -8.49 10.94 1.58
C TYR A 117 -7.33 11.79 1.08
N ALA A 118 -7.51 13.10 1.09
CA ALA A 118 -6.47 14.06 0.75
C ALA A 118 -5.59 14.36 1.97
N PHE A 119 -4.32 14.59 1.72
CA PHE A 119 -3.33 14.90 2.74
C PHE A 119 -2.22 15.80 2.19
N HIS A 120 -1.51 16.46 3.07
CA HIS A 120 -0.39 17.33 2.73
C HIS A 120 0.74 17.24 3.77
N CYS A 121 1.90 17.80 3.41
CA CYS A 121 2.99 18.06 4.34
C CYS A 121 2.90 19.52 4.81
N THR A 122 2.83 19.75 6.11
CA THR A 122 2.73 21.12 6.67
C THR A 122 4.06 21.87 6.64
N ILE A 123 5.18 21.16 6.46
CA ILE A 123 6.53 21.74 6.43
C ILE A 123 6.83 22.34 5.06
N HIS A 124 6.29 21.75 3.97
CA HIS A 124 6.59 22.13 2.60
C HIS A 124 5.31 22.50 1.85
N PRO A 125 5.03 23.79 1.65
CA PRO A 125 3.85 24.24 0.90
C PRO A 125 3.76 23.60 -0.50
N GLY A 126 2.57 23.12 -0.86
CA GLY A 126 2.33 22.48 -2.16
C GLY A 126 2.68 20.99 -2.24
N MET A 127 3.21 20.40 -1.19
CA MET A 127 3.43 18.96 -1.09
C MET A 127 2.12 18.26 -0.69
N ASN A 128 1.34 17.84 -1.69
CA ASN A 128 0.00 17.24 -1.50
C ASN A 128 -0.04 15.81 -2.03
N GLY A 129 -0.92 15.01 -1.46
CA GLY A 129 -1.19 13.63 -1.89
C GLY A 129 -2.64 13.23 -1.73
N THR A 130 -3.03 12.14 -2.39
CA THR A 130 -4.39 11.59 -2.30
C THR A 130 -4.33 10.07 -2.22
N LEU A 131 -5.05 9.50 -1.27
CA LEU A 131 -5.28 8.06 -1.13
C LEU A 131 -6.74 7.75 -1.44
N THR A 132 -6.99 6.84 -2.38
CA THR A 132 -8.31 6.26 -2.63
C THR A 132 -8.35 4.85 -2.06
N VAL A 133 -9.34 4.56 -1.24
CA VAL A 133 -9.61 3.24 -0.64
C VAL A 133 -10.92 2.71 -1.20
N GLN A 134 -10.93 1.51 -1.82
CA GLN A 134 -12.11 0.92 -2.48
C GLN A 134 -12.09 -0.61 -2.48
#